data_be6b5f823791c30bec63dee1dcbdf855
#
_entry.id   be6b5f823791c30bec63dee1dcbdf855
#
_cell.length_a   1.000
_cell.length_b   1.000
_cell.length_c   1.000
_cell.angle_alpha   90.00
_cell.angle_beta   90.00
_cell.angle_gamma   90.00
#
_symmetry.space_group_name_H-M   'P 1'
#
loop_
_entity.id
_entity.type
_entity.pdbx_description
1 polymer ?
#
loop_
_entity_poly.entity_id
_entity_poly.type
_entity_poly.pdbx_seq_one_letter_code
_entity_poly.pdbx_strand_id
1 'polypeptide(L)'
;MPMDSVAITVRKLHPSGLAAIVALGVALAVSLPAAAAGDAKGSVIYKTRTADLKYAYLVKGPDAVSKQTIRRLILSANDVSAKIAACKTMSCTDSDLTEGLSVNFDSGPRLNYWMVLNGQKIQYSGTLKPEVLKTTADDAKRMAGKFVFDDTASGGPKVDVTFDAALVKELSAP
;
A
#
# COMPACT_ATOMS: atom_id res chain seq x y z
N MET A 1 -1.82 -21.68 93.19
CA MET A 1 -2.22 -22.07 91.83
C MET A 1 -1.01 -21.75 90.89
N PRO A 2 -0.33 -22.75 90.40
CA PRO A 2 0.84 -22.53 89.57
C PRO A 2 0.41 -22.30 88.12
N MET A 3 1.09 -21.34 87.47
CA MET A 3 1.01 -21.03 86.06
C MET A 3 2.01 -21.88 85.29
N ASP A 4 1.51 -22.74 84.43
CA ASP A 4 2.36 -23.57 83.55
C ASP A 4 2.93 -22.74 82.37
N SER A 5 4.21 -22.73 82.29
CA SER A 5 4.93 -22.08 81.17
C SER A 5 5.03 -23.05 80.01
N VAL A 6 4.35 -22.71 78.90
CA VAL A 6 4.46 -23.44 77.65
C VAL A 6 5.67 -22.93 76.87
N ALA A 7 6.66 -23.75 76.68
CA ALA A 7 7.86 -23.47 75.86
C ALA A 7 7.52 -23.71 74.38
N ILE A 8 7.59 -22.67 73.56
CA ILE A 8 7.43 -22.74 72.08
C ILE A 8 8.78 -23.05 71.48
N THR A 9 8.95 -24.25 70.93
CA THR A 9 10.14 -24.63 70.13
C THR A 9 10.02 -24.09 68.71
N VAL A 10 10.85 -23.10 68.40
CA VAL A 10 10.96 -22.55 67.01
C VAL A 10 11.85 -23.50 66.20
N ARG A 11 11.23 -24.23 65.26
CA ARG A 11 11.96 -24.97 64.24
C ARG A 11 12.49 -24.04 63.15
N LYS A 12 13.81 -24.01 62.97
CA LYS A 12 14.55 -23.29 61.96
C LYS A 12 14.28 -23.94 60.59
N LEU A 13 13.46 -23.35 59.75
CA LEU A 13 13.28 -23.75 58.35
C LEU A 13 14.45 -23.28 57.52
N HIS A 14 15.13 -24.22 56.84
CA HIS A 14 16.17 -23.95 55.85
C HIS A 14 15.51 -23.36 54.57
N PRO A 15 16.08 -22.34 53.97
CA PRO A 15 15.61 -21.88 52.69
C PRO A 15 16.14 -22.80 51.58
N SER A 16 15.25 -23.64 51.04
CA SER A 16 15.50 -24.39 49.82
C SER A 16 15.42 -23.43 48.65
N GLY A 17 16.48 -23.40 47.84
CA GLY A 17 16.62 -22.48 46.72
C GLY A 17 15.54 -22.60 45.69
N LEU A 18 14.84 -21.49 45.42
CA LEU A 18 14.04 -21.31 44.23
C LEU A 18 14.96 -20.99 43.02
N ALA A 19 15.14 -21.99 42.17
CA ALA A 19 15.73 -21.79 40.88
C ALA A 19 14.70 -21.03 39.99
N ALA A 20 14.91 -19.74 39.76
CA ALA A 20 14.12 -18.96 38.84
C ALA A 20 14.47 -19.37 37.41
N ILE A 21 13.61 -20.13 36.75
CA ILE A 21 13.68 -20.41 35.31
C ILE A 21 13.22 -19.15 34.58
N VAL A 22 14.17 -18.34 34.09
CA VAL A 22 13.90 -17.25 33.17
C VAL A 22 13.62 -17.86 31.80
N ALA A 23 12.35 -18.04 31.45
CA ALA A 23 11.95 -18.42 30.10
C ALA A 23 12.14 -17.20 29.16
N LEU A 24 13.25 -17.23 28.41
CA LEU A 24 13.51 -16.24 27.35
C LEU A 24 12.57 -16.52 26.18
N GLY A 25 11.42 -15.85 26.15
CA GLY A 25 10.47 -15.92 25.04
C GLY A 25 11.05 -15.20 23.83
N VAL A 26 11.61 -15.93 22.87
CA VAL A 26 11.97 -15.39 21.55
C VAL A 26 10.68 -15.16 20.79
N ALA A 27 10.23 -13.92 20.74
CA ALA A 27 9.14 -13.51 19.84
C ALA A 27 9.67 -13.54 18.39
N LEU A 28 9.36 -14.61 17.65
CA LEU A 28 9.53 -14.63 16.21
C LEU A 28 8.59 -13.60 15.59
N ALA A 29 9.13 -12.44 15.24
CA ALA A 29 8.43 -11.49 14.38
C ALA A 29 8.31 -12.13 12.99
N VAL A 30 7.13 -12.70 12.69
CA VAL A 30 6.78 -13.13 11.34
C VAL A 30 6.58 -11.87 10.51
N SER A 31 7.63 -11.45 9.81
CA SER A 31 7.50 -10.43 8.78
C SER A 31 6.70 -11.04 7.62
N LEU A 32 5.43 -10.62 7.48
CA LEU A 32 4.65 -10.93 6.28
C LEU A 32 5.39 -10.32 5.09
N PRO A 33 5.63 -11.10 4.03
CA PRO A 33 6.25 -10.55 2.83
C PRO A 33 5.35 -9.41 2.31
N ALA A 34 5.94 -8.24 2.09
CA ALA A 34 5.27 -7.18 1.35
C ALA A 34 4.89 -7.75 -0.02
N ALA A 35 3.64 -7.59 -0.42
CA ALA A 35 3.23 -8.01 -1.75
C ALA A 35 4.15 -7.34 -2.78
N ALA A 36 4.74 -8.13 -3.65
CA ALA A 36 5.70 -7.65 -4.64
C ALA A 36 5.00 -6.68 -5.60
N ALA A 37 5.72 -5.66 -6.04
CA ALA A 37 5.30 -4.83 -7.15
C ALA A 37 4.99 -5.70 -8.36
N GLY A 38 3.94 -5.35 -9.07
CA GLY A 38 3.71 -5.88 -10.41
C GLY A 38 4.55 -5.13 -11.45
N ASP A 39 4.51 -5.63 -12.68
CA ASP A 39 5.31 -5.08 -13.77
C ASP A 39 4.53 -4.04 -14.59
N ALA A 40 5.22 -2.99 -15.03
CA ALA A 40 4.75 -2.08 -16.06
C ALA A 40 5.82 -1.94 -17.16
N LYS A 41 5.37 -1.76 -18.40
CA LYS A 41 6.23 -1.53 -19.55
C LYS A 41 5.60 -0.51 -20.48
N GLY A 42 6.23 0.62 -20.61
CA GLY A 42 5.77 1.73 -21.44
C GLY A 42 6.16 3.06 -20.85
N SER A 43 5.48 4.12 -21.26
CA SER A 43 5.87 5.47 -20.85
C SER A 43 4.67 6.40 -20.67
N VAL A 44 4.92 7.45 -19.90
CA VAL A 44 4.12 8.66 -19.87
C VAL A 44 4.96 9.83 -20.40
N ILE A 45 4.39 10.59 -21.31
CA ILE A 45 5.01 11.77 -21.92
C ILE A 45 4.12 12.97 -21.59
N TYR A 46 4.73 14.03 -21.07
CA TYR A 46 4.03 15.28 -20.82
C TYR A 46 4.93 16.46 -21.17
N LYS A 47 4.51 17.24 -22.15
CA LYS A 47 5.34 18.31 -22.74
C LYS A 47 6.68 17.74 -23.23
N THR A 48 7.79 18.20 -22.68
CA THR A 48 9.16 17.78 -23.03
C THR A 48 9.70 16.67 -22.12
N ARG A 49 8.88 16.10 -21.25
CA ARG A 49 9.30 15.14 -20.22
C ARG A 49 8.72 13.77 -20.49
N THR A 50 9.52 12.75 -20.26
CA THR A 50 9.14 11.35 -20.39
C THR A 50 9.56 10.60 -19.13
N ALA A 51 8.71 9.72 -18.64
CA ALA A 51 9.08 8.73 -17.64
C ALA A 51 8.76 7.33 -18.16
N ASP A 52 9.72 6.42 -18.04
CA ASP A 52 9.56 5.00 -18.34
C ASP A 52 8.97 4.30 -17.13
N LEU A 53 7.79 3.73 -17.30
CA LEU A 53 7.05 3.05 -16.25
C LEU A 53 7.54 1.60 -16.13
N LYS A 54 7.86 1.17 -14.90
CA LYS A 54 8.46 -0.14 -14.61
C LYS A 54 7.65 -0.94 -13.59
N TYR A 55 6.90 -0.26 -12.73
CA TYR A 55 6.20 -0.86 -11.59
C TYR A 55 4.71 -0.56 -11.67
N ALA A 56 3.91 -1.55 -11.34
CA ALA A 56 2.46 -1.45 -11.26
C ALA A 56 1.95 -1.93 -9.91
N TYR A 57 1.05 -1.19 -9.29
CA TYR A 57 0.46 -1.52 -8.01
C TYR A 57 -1.05 -1.33 -8.07
N LEU A 58 -1.78 -2.30 -7.55
CA LEU A 58 -3.21 -2.16 -7.31
C LEU A 58 -3.44 -1.93 -5.81
N VAL A 59 -4.20 -0.90 -5.48
CA VAL A 59 -4.61 -0.57 -4.12
C VAL A 59 -6.12 -0.49 -4.07
N LYS A 60 -6.73 -0.95 -2.98
CA LYS A 60 -8.18 -0.89 -2.77
C LYS A 60 -8.49 -0.21 -1.44
N GLY A 61 -9.52 0.63 -1.42
CA GLY A 61 -9.92 1.30 -0.17
C GLY A 61 -10.94 2.42 -0.42
N PRO A 62 -11.33 3.13 0.64
CA PRO A 62 -12.34 4.18 0.56
C PRO A 62 -11.80 5.41 -0.19
N ASP A 63 -12.55 5.87 -1.17
CA ASP A 63 -12.29 7.15 -1.82
C ASP A 63 -12.42 8.32 -0.84
N ALA A 64 -11.54 9.30 -0.96
CA ALA A 64 -11.50 10.42 -0.02
C ALA A 64 -12.77 11.29 -0.05
N VAL A 65 -13.45 11.36 -1.20
CA VAL A 65 -14.62 12.21 -1.44
C VAL A 65 -15.91 11.41 -1.31
N SER A 66 -16.09 10.40 -2.14
CA SER A 66 -17.34 9.61 -2.20
C SER A 66 -17.50 8.62 -1.05
N LYS A 67 -16.41 8.29 -0.34
CA LYS A 67 -16.34 7.24 0.69
C LYS A 67 -16.63 5.82 0.18
N GLN A 68 -16.92 5.67 -1.09
CA GLN A 68 -17.10 4.37 -1.72
C GLN A 68 -15.77 3.64 -1.81
N THR A 69 -15.80 2.32 -1.74
CA THR A 69 -14.61 1.50 -1.98
C THR A 69 -14.26 1.57 -3.46
N ILE A 70 -13.06 2.01 -3.75
CA ILE A 70 -12.50 2.12 -5.10
C ILE A 70 -11.23 1.30 -5.22
N ARG A 71 -10.82 1.03 -6.45
CA ARG A 71 -9.48 0.55 -6.78
C ARG A 71 -8.67 1.69 -7.38
N ARG A 72 -7.39 1.72 -7.06
CA ARG A 72 -6.41 2.63 -7.63
C ARG A 72 -5.26 1.85 -8.24
N LEU A 73 -5.01 2.06 -9.52
CA LEU A 73 -3.82 1.62 -10.21
C LEU A 73 -2.76 2.72 -10.09
N ILE A 74 -1.57 2.35 -9.62
CA ILE A 74 -0.40 3.23 -9.54
C ILE A 74 0.65 2.66 -10.47
N LEU A 75 1.07 3.44 -11.47
CA LEU A 75 2.12 3.11 -12.43
C LEU A 75 3.30 4.03 -12.17
N SER A 76 4.47 3.49 -11.91
CA SER A 76 5.63 4.25 -11.44
C SER A 76 6.92 3.86 -12.16
N ALA A 77 7.79 4.83 -12.37
CA ALA A 77 9.16 4.60 -12.83
C ALA A 77 10.05 4.02 -11.71
N ASN A 78 9.72 4.30 -10.45
CA ASN A 78 10.48 3.89 -9.27
C ASN A 78 9.66 2.95 -8.39
N ASP A 79 10.33 2.06 -7.65
CA ASP A 79 9.65 1.20 -6.69
C ASP A 79 9.15 2.03 -5.49
N VAL A 80 7.82 2.01 -5.28
CA VAL A 80 7.14 2.68 -4.17
C VAL A 80 6.44 1.70 -3.23
N SER A 81 6.71 0.40 -3.36
CA SER A 81 6.06 -0.68 -2.61
C SER A 81 6.11 -0.48 -1.10
N ALA A 82 7.30 -0.16 -0.55
CA ALA A 82 7.48 0.05 0.88
C ALA A 82 6.66 1.25 1.39
N LYS A 83 6.54 2.30 0.59
CA LYS A 83 5.76 3.50 0.91
C LYS A 83 4.27 3.20 0.90
N ILE A 84 3.77 2.49 -0.12
CA ILE A 84 2.38 2.03 -0.20
C ILE A 84 2.05 1.14 1.01
N ALA A 85 2.94 0.21 1.36
CA ALA A 85 2.74 -0.69 2.50
C ALA A 85 2.57 0.06 3.83
N ALA A 86 3.29 1.17 4.03
CA ALA A 86 3.20 2.02 5.22
C ALA A 86 1.94 2.90 5.28
N CYS A 87 1.23 3.09 4.16
CA CYS A 87 0.07 3.97 4.08
C CYS A 87 -1.11 3.46 4.91
N LYS A 88 -1.82 4.39 5.53
CA LYS A 88 -3.06 4.14 6.29
C LYS A 88 -4.31 4.68 5.57
N THR A 89 -4.15 5.47 4.52
CA THR A 89 -5.25 6.08 3.76
C THR A 89 -4.98 5.98 2.26
N MET A 90 -6.03 6.02 1.45
CA MET A 90 -5.91 6.04 -0.02
C MET A 90 -5.10 7.24 -0.53
N SER A 91 -5.26 8.42 0.08
CA SER A 91 -4.52 9.63 -0.32
C SER A 91 -3.02 9.55 -0.06
N CYS A 92 -2.58 8.66 0.84
CA CYS A 92 -1.16 8.42 1.09
C CYS A 92 -0.51 7.58 -0.02
N THR A 93 -1.26 6.68 -0.67
CA THR A 93 -0.70 5.62 -1.53
C THR A 93 0.03 6.12 -2.77
N ASP A 94 -0.29 7.32 -3.23
CA ASP A 94 0.36 7.99 -4.36
C ASP A 94 1.04 9.33 -3.98
N SER A 95 1.10 9.67 -2.67
CA SER A 95 1.69 10.92 -2.20
C SER A 95 3.19 11.04 -2.49
N ASP A 96 3.88 9.91 -2.52
CA ASP A 96 5.33 9.83 -2.74
C ASP A 96 5.69 9.47 -4.19
N LEU A 97 4.69 9.45 -5.07
CA LEU A 97 4.93 9.27 -6.50
C LEU A 97 5.72 10.47 -7.04
N THR A 98 6.87 10.22 -7.62
CA THR A 98 7.75 11.24 -8.21
C THR A 98 7.71 11.25 -9.73
N GLU A 99 7.58 10.07 -10.33
CA GLU A 99 7.48 9.86 -11.77
C GLU A 99 6.49 8.73 -12.05
N GLY A 100 5.33 9.08 -12.61
CA GLY A 100 4.28 8.11 -12.90
C GLY A 100 2.88 8.72 -12.90
N LEU A 101 1.90 7.85 -12.78
CA LEU A 101 0.49 8.25 -12.69
C LEU A 101 -0.29 7.31 -11.78
N SER A 102 -1.36 7.86 -11.19
CA SER A 102 -2.39 7.08 -10.48
C SER A 102 -3.74 7.24 -11.17
N VAL A 103 -4.51 6.16 -11.20
CA VAL A 103 -5.82 6.10 -11.84
C VAL A 103 -6.82 5.48 -10.88
N ASN A 104 -7.91 6.18 -10.59
CA ASN A 104 -9.01 5.65 -9.78
C ASN A 104 -10.07 4.99 -10.67
N PHE A 105 -10.49 3.81 -10.25
CA PHE A 105 -11.57 3.01 -10.82
C PHE A 105 -12.72 2.92 -9.82
N ASP A 106 -13.89 2.53 -10.30
CA ASP A 106 -15.07 2.23 -9.49
C ASP A 106 -15.68 3.46 -8.77
N SER A 107 -15.20 4.67 -9.06
CA SER A 107 -15.74 5.92 -8.51
C SER A 107 -16.82 6.57 -9.37
N GLY A 108 -17.26 5.89 -10.44
CA GLY A 108 -18.26 6.37 -11.39
C GLY A 108 -17.96 5.91 -12.82
N PRO A 109 -18.66 6.48 -13.83
CA PRO A 109 -18.55 6.04 -15.22
C PRO A 109 -17.27 6.52 -15.92
N ARG A 110 -16.40 7.26 -15.24
CA ARG A 110 -15.16 7.81 -15.79
C ARG A 110 -13.98 7.43 -14.88
N LEU A 111 -12.81 7.33 -15.51
CA LEU A 111 -11.55 7.14 -14.81
C LEU A 111 -10.98 8.50 -14.44
N ASN A 112 -10.66 8.71 -13.18
CA ASN A 112 -9.93 9.90 -12.73
C ASN A 112 -8.45 9.56 -12.63
N TYR A 113 -7.58 10.42 -13.18
CA TYR A 113 -6.15 10.20 -13.13
C TYR A 113 -5.38 11.44 -12.69
N TRP A 114 -4.23 11.20 -12.10
CA TRP A 114 -3.24 12.20 -11.70
C TRP A 114 -1.88 11.76 -12.17
N MET A 115 -1.13 12.67 -12.73
CA MET A 115 0.21 12.41 -13.23
C MET A 115 1.22 13.29 -12.51
N VAL A 116 2.36 12.71 -12.15
CA VAL A 116 3.49 13.37 -11.52
C VAL A 116 4.75 13.06 -12.33
N LEU A 117 5.51 14.08 -12.70
CA LEU A 117 6.85 13.96 -13.28
C LEU A 117 7.80 14.92 -12.56
N ASN A 118 9.04 14.49 -12.32
CA ASN A 118 10.10 15.21 -11.61
C ASN A 118 9.77 15.61 -10.18
N GLY A 119 9.06 14.79 -9.43
CA GLY A 119 8.78 15.00 -8.02
C GLY A 119 7.80 16.13 -7.71
N GLN A 120 7.20 16.76 -8.71
CA GLN A 120 6.14 17.75 -8.48
C GLN A 120 4.82 17.05 -8.20
N LYS A 121 4.12 17.47 -7.16
CA LYS A 121 2.97 16.76 -6.60
C LYS A 121 1.86 16.44 -7.61
N ILE A 122 1.47 17.33 -8.45
CA ILE A 122 0.50 17.12 -9.51
C ILE A 122 0.90 18.02 -10.66
N GLN A 123 1.24 17.44 -11.78
CA GLN A 123 1.53 18.20 -13.00
C GLN A 123 0.34 18.27 -13.93
N TYR A 124 -0.49 17.25 -13.90
CA TYR A 124 -1.72 17.21 -14.68
C TYR A 124 -2.72 16.23 -14.03
N SER A 125 -3.99 16.55 -14.14
CA SER A 125 -5.07 15.65 -13.75
C SER A 125 -6.21 15.76 -14.75
N GLY A 126 -6.97 14.68 -14.91
CA GLY A 126 -8.06 14.65 -15.84
C GLY A 126 -8.99 13.47 -15.62
N THR A 127 -9.98 13.37 -16.49
CA THR A 127 -10.91 12.25 -16.54
C THR A 127 -10.92 11.63 -17.91
N LEU A 128 -10.94 10.30 -17.96
CA LEU A 128 -10.93 9.52 -19.18
C LEU A 128 -12.17 8.64 -19.27
N LYS A 129 -12.50 8.24 -20.50
CA LYS A 129 -13.47 7.18 -20.72
C LYS A 129 -12.84 5.83 -20.40
N PRO A 130 -13.61 4.85 -19.90
CA PRO A 130 -13.07 3.52 -19.56
C PRO A 130 -12.40 2.78 -20.72
N GLU A 131 -12.79 3.06 -21.97
CA GLU A 131 -12.31 2.37 -23.17
C GLU A 131 -10.80 2.54 -23.42
N VAL A 132 -10.15 3.52 -22.77
CA VAL A 132 -8.69 3.70 -22.84
C VAL A 132 -7.93 2.59 -22.08
N LEU A 133 -8.63 1.86 -21.21
CA LEU A 133 -8.13 0.71 -20.49
C LEU A 133 -8.68 -0.56 -21.15
N LYS A 134 -7.79 -1.43 -21.62
CA LYS A 134 -8.12 -2.76 -22.13
C LYS A 134 -7.55 -3.79 -21.18
N THR A 135 -8.40 -4.36 -20.33
CA THR A 135 -7.99 -5.37 -19.35
C THR A 135 -7.88 -6.75 -19.98
N THR A 136 -6.87 -7.50 -19.58
CA THR A 136 -6.72 -8.96 -19.81
C THR A 136 -6.99 -9.76 -18.54
N ALA A 137 -6.89 -9.12 -17.39
CA ALA A 137 -7.35 -9.60 -16.09
C ALA A 137 -7.93 -8.44 -15.30
N ASP A 138 -9.07 -8.65 -14.66
CA ASP A 138 -9.75 -7.66 -13.82
C ASP A 138 -10.55 -8.39 -12.73
N ASP A 139 -9.90 -8.63 -11.59
CA ASP A 139 -10.50 -9.29 -10.44
C ASP A 139 -10.17 -8.54 -9.13
N ALA A 140 -10.59 -9.11 -8.01
CA ALA A 140 -10.44 -8.48 -6.70
C ALA A 140 -8.98 -8.33 -6.26
N LYS A 141 -8.05 -9.09 -6.83
CA LYS A 141 -6.63 -9.16 -6.40
C LYS A 141 -5.64 -8.81 -7.50
N ARG A 142 -6.10 -8.64 -8.75
CA ARG A 142 -5.22 -8.41 -9.89
C ARG A 142 -5.92 -7.59 -10.96
N MET A 143 -5.20 -6.68 -11.55
CA MET A 143 -5.60 -5.98 -12.76
C MET A 143 -4.42 -5.99 -13.73
N ALA A 144 -4.62 -6.54 -14.93
CA ALA A 144 -3.61 -6.54 -15.98
C ALA A 144 -4.22 -6.07 -17.30
N GLY A 145 -3.40 -5.46 -18.14
CA GLY A 145 -3.88 -4.99 -19.42
C GLY A 145 -3.02 -3.91 -20.06
N LYS A 146 -3.65 -3.12 -20.90
CA LYS A 146 -3.03 -2.00 -21.59
C LYS A 146 -3.82 -0.72 -21.32
N PHE A 147 -3.11 0.35 -20.94
CA PHE A 147 -3.66 1.68 -20.68
C PHE A 147 -3.04 2.65 -21.68
N VAL A 148 -3.88 3.16 -22.59
CA VAL A 148 -3.42 3.98 -23.72
C VAL A 148 -4.35 5.14 -23.96
N PHE A 149 -3.80 6.33 -23.93
CA PHE A 149 -4.51 7.55 -24.36
C PHE A 149 -3.53 8.65 -24.79
N ASP A 150 -4.05 9.57 -25.56
CA ASP A 150 -3.31 10.76 -26.01
C ASP A 150 -4.22 11.98 -25.78
N ASP A 151 -3.90 12.79 -24.77
CA ASP A 151 -4.62 14.00 -24.38
C ASP A 151 -3.83 15.28 -24.73
N THR A 152 -2.82 15.15 -25.62
CA THR A 152 -1.92 16.26 -25.99
C THR A 152 -2.67 17.40 -26.64
N ALA A 153 -3.74 17.13 -27.37
CA ALA A 153 -4.58 18.15 -27.98
C ALA A 153 -5.26 19.07 -26.95
N SER A 154 -5.51 18.55 -25.72
CA SER A 154 -6.05 19.31 -24.57
C SER A 154 -4.94 19.83 -23.66
N GLY A 155 -3.66 19.73 -24.06
CA GLY A 155 -2.52 20.08 -23.21
C GLY A 155 -2.19 19.05 -22.15
N GLY A 156 -2.75 17.85 -22.22
CA GLY A 156 -2.54 16.72 -21.31
C GLY A 156 -1.39 15.81 -21.73
N PRO A 157 -1.23 14.67 -21.06
CA PRO A 157 -0.18 13.69 -21.36
C PRO A 157 -0.58 12.73 -22.49
N LYS A 158 0.45 12.06 -23.01
CA LYS A 158 0.32 10.83 -23.77
C LYS A 158 0.82 9.67 -22.93
N VAL A 159 0.05 8.59 -22.88
CA VAL A 159 0.35 7.38 -22.11
C VAL A 159 0.19 6.17 -23.03
N ASP A 160 1.19 5.29 -23.02
CA ASP A 160 1.13 3.95 -23.60
C ASP A 160 1.87 2.99 -22.69
N VAL A 161 1.14 2.16 -21.97
CA VAL A 161 1.71 1.23 -21.00
C VAL A 161 0.93 -0.09 -20.98
N THR A 162 1.66 -1.19 -20.94
CA THR A 162 1.16 -2.52 -20.58
C THR A 162 1.53 -2.78 -19.12
N PHE A 163 0.63 -3.35 -18.35
CA PHE A 163 0.85 -3.55 -16.93
C PHE A 163 0.22 -4.85 -16.42
N ASP A 164 0.75 -5.32 -15.30
CA ASP A 164 0.23 -6.44 -14.52
C ASP A 164 0.36 -6.09 -13.03
N ALA A 165 -0.69 -5.61 -12.42
CA ALA A 165 -0.72 -5.09 -11.06
C ALA A 165 -1.42 -6.06 -10.11
N ALA A 166 -0.67 -6.61 -9.14
CA ALA A 166 -1.27 -7.33 -8.01
C ALA A 166 -1.81 -6.33 -6.97
N LEU A 167 -2.84 -6.76 -6.21
CA LEU A 167 -3.34 -6.01 -5.05
C LEU A 167 -2.28 -6.04 -3.94
N VAL A 168 -1.61 -4.92 -3.72
CA VAL A 168 -0.54 -4.80 -2.72
C VAL A 168 -1.03 -4.25 -1.38
N LYS A 169 -2.18 -3.58 -1.36
CA LYS A 169 -2.76 -2.99 -0.16
C LYS A 169 -4.28 -2.92 -0.25
N GLU A 170 -4.95 -3.34 0.80
CA GLU A 170 -6.36 -3.08 1.04
C GLU A 170 -6.50 -2.23 2.31
N LEU A 171 -7.21 -1.13 2.21
CA LEU A 171 -7.43 -0.16 3.27
C LEU A 171 -8.90 -0.24 3.68
N SER A 172 -9.14 -0.36 4.97
CA SER A 172 -10.49 -0.33 5.53
C SER A 172 -11.00 1.11 5.64
N ALA A 173 -12.30 1.29 5.59
CA ALA A 173 -12.92 2.54 6.01
C ALA A 173 -12.58 2.79 7.51
N PRO A 174 -12.36 4.04 7.91
CA PRO A 174 -12.11 4.41 9.30
C PRO A 174 -13.34 4.15 10.18
#